data_250fff043abdfeb030c87948c5423679
#
_entry.id   250fff043abdfeb030c87948c5423679
#
_cell.length_a   1.000
_cell.length_b   1.000
_cell.length_c   1.000
_cell.angle_alpha   90.00
_cell.angle_beta   90.00
_cell.angle_gamma   90.00
#
_symmetry.space_group_name_H-M   'P 1'
#
loop_
_entity.id
_entity.type
_entity.pdbx_description
1 polymer ?
#
loop_
_entity_poly.entity_id
_entity_poly.type
_entity_poly.pdbx_seq_one_letter_code
_entity_poly.pdbx_strand_id
1 'polypeptide(L)'
;MNSSEKKSLQISACKIRLGAVEGVYHAKSGHPGGSLSAADLYAYLYFQELNIDPENPKWADRDRFVLSKGHCCPGLYAALAERGYFSADELQKLRHIGAMLQGHPDMKGTPGIDMSTGSL
;
A
#
# COMPACT_ATOMS: atom_id res chain seq x y z
N MET A 1 12.43 7.76 -18.23
CA MET A 1 11.32 8.49 -17.56
C MET A 1 11.39 9.95 -17.91
N ASN A 2 10.31 10.51 -18.44
CA ASN A 2 10.25 11.92 -18.80
C ASN A 2 9.73 12.79 -17.62
N SER A 3 9.73 14.11 -17.80
CA SER A 3 9.31 15.05 -16.75
C SER A 3 7.86 14.84 -16.30
N SER A 4 6.97 14.51 -17.23
CA SER A 4 5.55 14.28 -16.94
C SER A 4 5.37 13.02 -16.10
N GLU A 5 6.05 11.94 -16.44
CA GLU A 5 6.01 10.70 -15.68
C GLU A 5 6.57 10.88 -14.28
N LYS A 6 7.69 11.59 -14.18
CA LYS A 6 8.31 11.89 -12.87
C LYS A 6 7.35 12.66 -11.97
N LYS A 7 6.70 13.69 -12.52
CA LYS A 7 5.74 14.50 -11.76
C LYS A 7 4.56 13.65 -11.30
N SER A 8 4.04 12.81 -12.17
CA SER A 8 2.93 11.92 -11.84
C SER A 8 3.30 10.98 -10.68
N LEU A 9 4.51 10.42 -10.70
CA LEU A 9 5.00 9.56 -9.61
C LEU A 9 5.17 10.33 -8.31
N GLN A 10 5.63 11.57 -8.37
CA GLN A 10 5.75 12.42 -7.19
C GLN A 10 4.39 12.70 -6.57
N ILE A 11 3.37 12.96 -7.39
CA ILE A 11 2.01 13.15 -6.92
C ILE A 11 1.48 11.88 -6.26
N SER A 12 1.70 10.72 -6.88
CA SER A 12 1.30 9.44 -6.30
C SER A 12 2.00 9.19 -4.96
N ALA A 13 3.28 9.51 -4.86
CA ALA A 13 4.01 9.37 -3.61
C ALA A 13 3.43 10.27 -2.50
N CYS A 14 3.03 11.49 -2.84
CA CYS A 14 2.37 12.38 -1.88
C CYS A 14 1.03 11.82 -1.41
N LYS A 15 0.24 11.26 -2.33
CA LYS A 15 -1.04 10.64 -1.98
C LYS A 15 -0.83 9.43 -1.07
N ILE A 16 0.19 8.63 -1.32
CA ILE A 16 0.56 7.49 -0.49
C ILE A 16 0.91 7.97 0.93
N ARG A 17 1.69 9.04 1.05
CA ARG A 17 2.03 9.62 2.35
C ARG A 17 0.80 10.10 3.09
N LEU A 18 -0.09 10.80 2.42
CA LEU A 18 -1.36 11.26 3.00
C LEU A 18 -2.19 10.08 3.49
N GLY A 19 -2.34 9.05 2.65
CA GLY A 19 -3.11 7.86 3.01
C GLY A 19 -2.52 7.12 4.20
N ALA A 20 -1.20 7.00 4.28
CA ALA A 20 -0.52 6.37 5.41
C ALA A 20 -0.77 7.12 6.71
N VAL A 21 -0.65 8.44 6.68
CA VAL A 21 -0.89 9.29 7.86
C VAL A 21 -2.36 9.20 8.29
N GLU A 22 -3.29 9.27 7.33
CA GLU A 22 -4.73 9.11 7.62
C GLU A 22 -5.03 7.76 8.27
N GLY A 23 -4.48 6.68 7.73
CA GLY A 23 -4.69 5.34 8.28
C GLY A 23 -4.22 5.24 9.72
N VAL A 24 -3.01 5.70 10.00
CA VAL A 24 -2.45 5.70 11.36
C VAL A 24 -3.27 6.60 12.28
N TYR A 25 -3.70 7.75 11.81
CA TYR A 25 -4.52 8.68 12.59
C TYR A 25 -5.84 8.02 13.01
N HIS A 26 -6.55 7.41 12.09
CA HIS A 26 -7.84 6.75 12.40
C HIS A 26 -7.65 5.50 13.27
N ALA A 27 -6.56 4.78 13.09
CA ALA A 27 -6.24 3.60 13.90
C ALA A 27 -5.75 4.00 15.30
N LYS A 28 -5.25 5.22 15.45
CA LYS A 28 -4.60 5.72 16.66
C LYS A 28 -3.43 4.86 17.08
N SER A 29 -2.81 4.18 16.12
CA SER A 29 -1.65 3.32 16.32
C SER A 29 -1.02 3.01 14.97
N GLY A 30 0.26 2.65 14.97
CA GLY A 30 0.96 2.24 13.75
C GLY A 30 2.33 2.87 13.64
N HIS A 31 2.98 2.61 12.50
CA HIS A 31 4.36 3.02 12.26
C HIS A 31 4.44 3.90 11.01
N PRO A 32 4.17 5.23 11.14
CA PRO A 32 4.13 6.09 9.96
C PRO A 32 5.51 6.34 9.34
N GLY A 33 6.58 6.35 10.13
CA GLY A 33 7.92 6.67 9.63
C GLY A 33 8.38 5.78 8.49
N GLY A 34 8.25 4.47 8.65
CA GLY A 34 8.65 3.51 7.62
C GLY A 34 7.80 3.60 6.37
N SER A 35 6.52 3.94 6.51
CA SER A 35 5.64 4.18 5.38
C SER A 35 6.04 5.44 4.61
N LEU A 36 6.33 6.52 5.33
CA LEU A 36 6.73 7.78 4.73
C LEU A 36 8.06 7.66 3.98
N SER A 37 9.02 6.92 4.56
CA SER A 37 10.32 6.74 3.93
C SER A 37 10.25 5.86 2.69
N ALA A 38 9.30 4.94 2.62
CA ALA A 38 9.14 4.00 1.49
C ALA A 38 8.17 4.49 0.42
N ALA A 39 7.51 5.64 0.62
CA ALA A 39 6.44 6.09 -0.26
C ALA A 39 6.88 6.26 -1.72
N ASP A 40 8.08 6.76 -1.96
CA ASP A 40 8.57 6.92 -3.33
C ASP A 40 8.80 5.58 -4.00
N LEU A 41 9.30 4.58 -3.25
CA LEU A 41 9.45 3.21 -3.76
C LEU A 41 8.10 2.59 -4.09
N TYR A 42 7.12 2.73 -3.20
CA TYR A 42 5.77 2.23 -3.47
C TYR A 42 5.19 2.86 -4.73
N ALA A 43 5.34 4.18 -4.88
CA ALA A 43 4.82 4.88 -6.07
C ALA A 43 5.47 4.34 -7.34
N TYR A 44 6.79 4.24 -7.37
CA TYR A 44 7.51 3.74 -8.53
C TYR A 44 7.12 2.31 -8.87
N LEU A 45 7.10 1.42 -7.88
CA LEU A 45 6.78 0.01 -8.10
C LEU A 45 5.36 -0.17 -8.62
N TYR A 46 4.37 0.42 -7.98
CA TYR A 46 2.97 0.18 -8.31
C TYR A 46 2.45 0.96 -9.50
N PHE A 47 3.09 2.07 -9.86
CA PHE A 47 2.62 2.90 -10.97
C PHE A 47 3.54 2.87 -12.19
N GLN A 48 4.73 2.27 -12.10
CA GLN A 48 5.69 2.26 -13.20
C GLN A 48 6.27 0.88 -13.49
N GLU A 49 6.75 0.17 -12.48
CA GLU A 49 7.57 -1.03 -12.67
C GLU A 49 6.80 -2.35 -12.68
N LEU A 50 5.90 -2.57 -11.73
CA LEU A 50 5.27 -3.88 -11.55
C LEU A 50 4.25 -4.19 -12.63
N ASN A 51 4.32 -5.40 -13.18
CA ASN A 51 3.31 -5.94 -14.07
C ASN A 51 2.20 -6.55 -13.21
N ILE A 52 1.16 -5.79 -12.97
CA ILE A 52 0.05 -6.14 -12.08
C ILE A 52 -1.27 -5.71 -12.71
N ASP A 53 -2.36 -6.29 -12.21
CA ASP A 53 -3.71 -5.93 -12.62
C ASP A 53 -4.61 -5.87 -11.37
N PRO A 54 -5.01 -4.68 -10.93
CA PRO A 54 -5.86 -4.55 -9.74
C PRO A 54 -7.21 -5.25 -9.88
N GLU A 55 -7.71 -5.41 -11.11
CA GLU A 55 -8.96 -6.13 -11.37
C GLU A 55 -8.80 -7.65 -11.30
N ASN A 56 -7.56 -8.14 -11.36
CA ASN A 56 -7.23 -9.55 -11.23
C ASN A 56 -6.05 -9.72 -10.25
N PRO A 57 -6.27 -9.48 -8.95
CA PRO A 57 -5.17 -9.46 -7.96
C PRO A 57 -4.43 -10.79 -7.81
N LYS A 58 -5.04 -11.89 -8.26
CA LYS A 58 -4.44 -13.23 -8.17
C LYS A 58 -3.88 -13.73 -9.51
N TRP A 59 -3.77 -12.84 -10.49
CA TRP A 59 -3.21 -13.20 -11.79
C TRP A 59 -1.90 -13.98 -11.64
N ALA A 60 -1.83 -15.16 -12.26
CA ALA A 60 -0.72 -16.09 -12.04
C ALA A 60 0.64 -15.55 -12.48
N ASP A 61 0.65 -14.77 -13.56
CA ASP A 61 1.89 -14.24 -14.15
C ASP A 61 2.25 -12.84 -13.65
N ARG A 62 1.54 -12.36 -12.62
CA ARG A 62 1.79 -11.04 -12.06
C ARG A 62 3.16 -10.96 -11.38
N ASP A 63 3.73 -9.76 -11.33
CA ASP A 63 4.85 -9.48 -10.46
C ASP A 63 4.37 -9.48 -9.01
N ARG A 64 5.23 -9.88 -8.09
CA ARG A 64 4.89 -9.98 -6.68
C ARG A 64 5.78 -9.07 -5.85
N PHE A 65 5.17 -8.42 -4.88
CA PHE A 65 5.86 -7.57 -3.93
C PHE A 65 5.64 -8.10 -2.52
N VAL A 66 6.72 -8.26 -1.77
CA VAL A 66 6.67 -8.73 -0.39
C VAL A 66 7.25 -7.66 0.52
N LEU A 67 6.42 -7.13 1.41
CA LEU A 67 6.86 -6.13 2.39
C LEU A 67 7.41 -6.83 3.63
N SER A 68 8.72 -7.06 3.65
CA SER A 68 9.39 -7.76 4.76
C SER A 68 9.15 -7.04 6.10
N LYS A 69 9.26 -5.71 6.11
CA LYS A 69 8.92 -4.89 7.29
C LYS A 69 7.41 -4.66 7.35
N GLY A 70 6.66 -5.72 7.63
CA GLY A 70 5.20 -5.69 7.57
C GLY A 70 4.54 -4.66 8.47
N HIS A 71 5.19 -4.25 9.54
CA HIS A 71 4.69 -3.19 10.41
C HIS A 71 4.59 -1.82 9.71
N CYS A 72 5.23 -1.64 8.56
CA CYS A 72 5.15 -0.41 7.76
C CYS A 72 4.08 -0.51 6.67
N CYS A 73 3.08 -1.35 6.83
CA CYS A 73 2.02 -1.58 5.87
C CYS A 73 1.07 -0.40 5.60
N PRO A 74 0.91 0.63 6.46
CA PRO A 74 0.04 1.74 6.10
C PRO A 74 0.38 2.37 4.74
N GLY A 75 1.66 2.51 4.44
CA GLY A 75 2.10 3.03 3.13
C GLY A 75 1.77 2.08 1.98
N LEU A 76 1.96 0.78 2.19
CA LEU A 76 1.60 -0.23 1.19
C LEU A 76 0.10 -0.22 0.94
N TYR A 77 -0.73 -0.16 1.98
CA TYR A 77 -2.17 -0.10 1.83
C TYR A 77 -2.61 1.14 1.06
N ALA A 78 -1.99 2.29 1.35
CA ALA A 78 -2.28 3.53 0.62
C ALA A 78 -1.92 3.37 -0.87
N ALA A 79 -0.79 2.75 -1.18
CA ALA A 79 -0.38 2.49 -2.56
C ALA A 79 -1.38 1.58 -3.28
N LEU A 80 -1.83 0.51 -2.61
CA LEU A 80 -2.80 -0.42 -3.17
C LEU A 80 -4.14 0.27 -3.43
N ALA A 81 -4.60 1.10 -2.50
CA ALA A 81 -5.83 1.86 -2.68
C ALA A 81 -5.73 2.83 -3.86
N GLU A 82 -4.63 3.58 -3.95
CA GLU A 82 -4.40 4.51 -5.06
C GLU A 82 -4.29 3.78 -6.41
N ARG A 83 -3.75 2.57 -6.40
CA ARG A 83 -3.62 1.77 -7.62
C ARG A 83 -4.94 1.12 -8.05
N GLY A 84 -5.92 1.04 -7.16
CA GLY A 84 -7.26 0.56 -7.49
C GLY A 84 -7.61 -0.82 -6.96
N TYR A 85 -6.86 -1.37 -6.02
CA TYR A 85 -7.17 -2.70 -5.45
C TYR A 85 -8.38 -2.68 -4.53
N PHE A 86 -8.64 -1.56 -3.85
CA PHE A 86 -9.80 -1.38 -2.97
C PHE A 86 -10.04 0.12 -2.75
N SER A 87 -11.15 0.46 -2.12
CA SER A 87 -11.51 1.84 -1.86
C SER A 87 -10.57 2.47 -0.84
N ALA A 88 -10.19 3.73 -1.06
CA ALA A 88 -9.39 4.50 -0.11
C ALA A 88 -10.11 4.67 1.24
N ASP A 89 -11.43 4.52 1.29
CA ASP A 89 -12.20 4.57 2.53
C ASP A 89 -11.79 3.48 3.52
N GLU A 90 -11.22 2.38 3.04
CA GLU A 90 -10.73 1.31 3.91
C GLU A 90 -9.58 1.76 4.81
N LEU A 91 -8.82 2.78 4.40
CA LEU A 91 -7.72 3.33 5.21
C LEU A 91 -8.23 3.90 6.53
N GLN A 92 -9.47 4.40 6.56
CA GLN A 92 -10.07 4.93 7.79
C GLN A 92 -10.42 3.85 8.80
N LYS A 93 -10.43 2.59 8.36
CA LYS A 93 -10.77 1.42 9.20
C LYS A 93 -9.53 0.61 9.56
N LEU A 94 -8.33 1.12 9.27
CA LEU A 94 -7.08 0.41 9.53
C LEU A 94 -7.04 -0.11 10.96
N ARG A 95 -6.75 -1.40 11.12
CA ARG A 95 -6.62 -2.11 12.40
C ARG A 95 -7.91 -2.21 13.22
N HIS A 96 -9.04 -1.78 12.68
CA HIS A 96 -10.32 -1.97 13.36
C HIS A 96 -10.74 -3.46 13.28
N ILE A 97 -11.43 -3.94 14.31
CA ILE A 97 -11.90 -5.32 14.35
C ILE A 97 -12.84 -5.57 13.17
N GLY A 98 -12.57 -6.64 12.42
CA GLY A 98 -13.36 -7.01 11.25
C GLY A 98 -13.02 -6.25 9.99
N ALA A 99 -12.10 -5.29 10.03
CA ALA A 99 -11.71 -4.53 8.85
C ALA A 99 -10.75 -5.35 7.98
N MET A 100 -10.74 -5.03 6.69
CA MET A 100 -9.85 -5.66 5.71
C MET A 100 -8.37 -5.40 6.01
N LEU A 101 -8.03 -4.17 6.41
CA LEU A 101 -6.64 -3.75 6.60
C LEU A 101 -6.18 -4.00 8.02
N GLN A 102 -5.34 -5.00 8.17
CA GLN A 102 -4.79 -5.41 9.45
C GLN A 102 -3.48 -4.70 9.78
N GLY A 103 -3.01 -4.83 11.02
CA GLY A 103 -1.75 -4.22 11.46
C GLY A 103 -0.51 -4.74 10.74
N HIS A 104 -0.61 -5.90 10.10
CA HIS A 104 0.41 -6.48 9.22
C HIS A 104 -0.28 -6.99 7.97
N PRO A 105 0.43 -7.04 6.82
CA PRO A 105 -0.19 -7.49 5.56
C PRO A 105 -0.70 -8.93 5.66
N ASP A 106 -1.93 -9.14 5.19
CA ASP A 106 -2.58 -10.44 5.17
C ASP A 106 -2.97 -10.80 3.74
N MET A 107 -2.32 -11.80 3.16
CA MET A 107 -2.57 -12.20 1.78
C MET A 107 -3.95 -12.81 1.56
N LYS A 108 -4.59 -13.29 2.62
CA LYS A 108 -5.91 -13.91 2.51
C LYS A 108 -7.03 -12.89 2.58
N GLY A 109 -6.85 -11.82 3.35
CA GLY A 109 -7.91 -10.85 3.62
C GLY A 109 -7.86 -9.58 2.81
N THR A 110 -6.70 -9.23 2.25
CA THR A 110 -6.52 -7.95 1.56
C THR A 110 -6.13 -8.16 0.10
N PRO A 111 -6.95 -7.67 -0.86
CA PRO A 111 -6.59 -7.74 -2.27
C PRO A 111 -5.27 -7.00 -2.53
N GLY A 112 -4.39 -7.62 -3.32
CA GLY A 112 -3.11 -7.01 -3.69
C GLY A 112 -1.94 -7.36 -2.77
N ILE A 113 -2.19 -7.97 -1.62
CA ILE A 113 -1.13 -8.46 -0.74
C ILE A 113 -0.69 -9.84 -1.24
N ASP A 114 0.54 -9.93 -1.67
CA ASP A 114 1.09 -11.16 -2.27
C ASP A 114 1.56 -12.16 -1.22
N MET A 115 1.97 -11.69 -0.05
CA MET A 115 2.47 -12.55 1.02
C MET A 115 2.21 -11.90 2.37
N SER A 116 1.67 -12.67 3.30
CA SER A 116 1.50 -12.23 4.69
C SER A 116 2.86 -12.06 5.34
N THR A 117 3.06 -10.94 6.02
CA THR A 117 4.31 -10.64 6.73
C THR A 117 4.00 -10.11 8.12
N GLY A 118 5.03 -9.83 8.89
CA GLY A 118 4.86 -9.37 10.26
C GLY A 118 5.95 -8.41 10.69
N SER A 119 6.01 -8.20 12.00
CA SER A 119 7.04 -7.38 12.60
C SER A 119 8.40 -8.06 12.50
N LEU A 120 9.43 -7.28 12.31
CA LEU A 120 10.82 -7.76 12.34
C LEU A 120 11.41 -7.68 13.73
#